data_18c705435dbefc7d7b3bc7c3332d47b2
#
_entry.id   18c705435dbefc7d7b3bc7c3332d47b2
#
_cell.length_a   1.000
_cell.length_b   1.000
_cell.length_c   1.000
_cell.angle_alpha   90.00
_cell.angle_beta   90.00
_cell.angle_gamma   90.00
#
_symmetry.space_group_name_H-M   'P 1'
#
loop_
_entity.id
_entity.type
_entity.pdbx_description
1 polymer ?
#
loop_
_entity_poly.entity_id
_entity_poly.type
_entity_poly.pdbx_seq_one_letter_code
_entity_poly.pdbx_strand_id
1 'polypeptide(L)'
;MIKILSNKYFLAAVRIIIGFVFIFAALSKAAEPEEFARAIANYKLLPIFSINTFAIILPWIEHCAGILLVFGISVKENSAILSGLLLVFIIAIAISLARGLNIDCGCFGTALGSKLGIQKILENIVLLILGLILIKFDSKFLRITKQD
;
A
#
# COMPACT_ATOMS: atom_id res chain seq x y z
N MET A 1 5.39 24.72 -8.55
CA MET A 1 5.06 23.33 -8.23
C MET A 1 6.09 22.66 -7.31
N ILE A 2 7.39 22.73 -7.61
CA ILE A 2 8.44 22.07 -6.79
C ILE A 2 8.48 22.60 -5.34
N LYS A 3 8.22 23.90 -5.12
CA LYS A 3 8.17 24.50 -3.76
C LYS A 3 7.07 23.92 -2.86
N ILE A 4 5.94 23.49 -3.44
CA ILE A 4 4.83 22.87 -2.68
C ILE A 4 5.20 21.43 -2.32
N LEU A 5 5.81 20.69 -3.25
CA LEU A 5 6.25 19.30 -3.05
C LEU A 5 7.39 19.17 -2.04
N SER A 6 8.20 20.23 -1.85
CA SER A 6 9.27 20.27 -0.85
C SER A 6 8.86 20.92 0.48
N ASN A 7 7.59 21.30 0.62
CA ASN A 7 7.08 21.90 1.86
C ASN A 7 7.02 20.83 2.96
N LYS A 8 7.69 21.10 4.09
CA LYS A 8 7.77 20.18 5.24
C LYS A 8 6.40 19.79 5.79
N TYR A 9 5.44 20.70 5.79
CA TYR A 9 4.08 20.41 6.27
C TYR A 9 3.31 19.52 5.29
N PHE A 10 3.47 19.75 4.00
CA PHE A 10 2.87 18.92 2.96
C PHE A 10 3.41 17.49 3.02
N LEU A 11 4.72 17.32 3.11
CA LEU A 11 5.35 15.99 3.20
C LEU A 11 4.95 15.26 4.49
N ALA A 12 4.84 15.97 5.62
CA ALA A 12 4.36 15.37 6.87
C ALA A 12 2.89 14.91 6.74
N ALA A 13 2.02 15.73 6.13
CA ALA A 13 0.63 15.38 5.90
C ALA A 13 0.51 14.16 4.98
N VAL A 14 1.22 14.13 3.86
CA VAL A 14 1.25 12.99 2.93
C VAL A 14 1.71 11.71 3.63
N ARG A 15 2.76 11.80 4.44
CA ARG A 15 3.30 10.68 5.22
C ARG A 15 2.25 10.10 6.18
N ILE A 16 1.57 10.96 6.93
CA ILE A 16 0.54 10.57 7.88
C ILE A 16 -0.65 9.92 7.15
N ILE A 17 -1.11 10.53 6.06
CA ILE A 17 -2.22 10.01 5.26
C ILE A 17 -1.89 8.62 4.71
N ILE A 18 -0.73 8.46 4.07
CA ILE A 18 -0.30 7.15 3.52
C ILE A 18 -0.21 6.12 4.65
N GLY A 19 0.43 6.48 5.77
CA GLY A 19 0.55 5.58 6.92
C GLY A 19 -0.79 5.10 7.44
N PHE A 20 -1.75 5.99 7.64
CA PHE A 20 -3.10 5.63 8.09
C PHE A 20 -3.86 4.77 7.07
N VAL A 21 -3.77 5.09 5.78
CA VAL A 21 -4.39 4.29 4.72
C VAL A 21 -3.87 2.84 4.75
N PHE A 22 -2.55 2.66 4.89
CA PHE A 22 -1.97 1.32 4.96
C PHE A 22 -2.25 0.59 6.26
N ILE A 23 -2.26 1.28 7.41
CA ILE A 23 -2.68 0.69 8.69
C ILE A 23 -4.11 0.18 8.58
N PHE A 24 -5.03 0.98 8.07
CA PHE A 24 -6.43 0.59 7.90
C PHE A 24 -6.58 -0.59 6.92
N ALA A 25 -5.88 -0.54 5.77
CA ALA A 25 -5.88 -1.61 4.79
C ALA A 25 -5.33 -2.93 5.37
N ALA A 26 -4.25 -2.85 6.16
CA ALA A 26 -3.66 -4.00 6.82
C ALA A 26 -4.59 -4.62 7.87
N LEU A 27 -5.25 -3.78 8.67
CA LEU A 27 -6.23 -4.26 9.67
C LEU A 27 -7.41 -4.97 9.02
N SER A 28 -7.94 -4.41 7.93
CA SER A 28 -9.05 -5.04 7.19
C SER A 28 -8.65 -6.42 6.64
N LYS A 29 -7.45 -6.56 6.09
CA LYS A 29 -6.94 -7.84 5.60
C LYS A 29 -6.64 -8.83 6.72
N ALA A 30 -6.11 -8.35 7.85
CA ALA A 30 -5.81 -9.18 9.02
C ALA A 30 -7.08 -9.66 9.75
N ALA A 31 -8.17 -8.91 9.68
CA ALA A 31 -9.45 -9.29 10.25
C ALA A 31 -10.11 -10.46 9.50
N GLU A 32 -9.91 -10.54 8.18
CA GLU A 32 -10.49 -11.54 7.30
C GLU A 32 -9.41 -12.22 6.42
N PRO A 33 -8.49 -12.99 7.00
CA PRO A 33 -7.34 -13.54 6.27
C PRO A 33 -7.77 -14.56 5.20
N GLU A 34 -8.87 -15.28 5.41
CA GLU A 34 -9.40 -16.23 4.42
C GLU A 34 -9.93 -15.52 3.18
N GLU A 35 -10.66 -14.44 3.35
CA GLU A 35 -11.15 -13.61 2.25
C GLU A 35 -10.00 -13.00 1.47
N PHE A 36 -8.97 -12.52 2.17
CA PHE A 36 -7.78 -11.99 1.52
C PHE A 36 -7.00 -13.08 0.78
N ALA A 37 -6.88 -14.29 1.34
CA ALA A 37 -6.28 -15.43 0.66
C ALA A 37 -7.06 -15.81 -0.61
N ARG A 38 -8.40 -15.80 -0.56
CA ARG A 38 -9.25 -16.01 -1.75
C ARG A 38 -9.04 -14.93 -2.81
N ALA A 39 -8.93 -13.66 -2.40
CA ALA A 39 -8.63 -12.58 -3.32
C ALA A 39 -7.28 -12.80 -4.02
N ILE A 40 -6.23 -13.17 -3.29
CA ILE A 40 -4.92 -13.51 -3.87
C ILE A 40 -5.02 -14.70 -4.83
N ALA A 41 -5.76 -15.74 -4.46
CA ALA A 41 -5.96 -16.94 -5.29
C ALA A 41 -6.67 -16.61 -6.62
N ASN A 42 -7.62 -15.68 -6.58
CA ASN A 42 -8.37 -15.25 -7.77
C ASN A 42 -7.49 -14.58 -8.84
N TYR A 43 -6.38 -13.97 -8.46
CA TYR A 43 -5.42 -13.42 -9.43
C TYR A 43 -4.71 -14.50 -10.25
N LYS A 44 -4.68 -15.76 -9.77
CA LYS A 44 -4.03 -16.90 -10.42
C LYS A 44 -2.57 -16.62 -10.83
N LEU A 45 -1.87 -15.85 -10.01
CA LEU A 45 -0.47 -15.47 -10.24
C LEU A 45 0.50 -16.25 -9.36
N LEU A 46 0.02 -16.78 -8.23
CA LEU A 46 0.82 -17.48 -7.24
C LEU A 46 0.44 -18.95 -7.14
N PRO A 47 1.41 -19.83 -6.83
CA PRO A 47 1.12 -21.22 -6.53
C PRO A 47 0.31 -21.35 -5.23
N ILE A 48 -0.60 -22.32 -5.19
CA ILE A 48 -1.59 -22.49 -4.11
C ILE A 48 -0.93 -22.58 -2.72
N PHE A 49 0.22 -23.26 -2.62
CA PHE A 49 0.92 -23.44 -1.35
C PHE A 49 1.46 -22.14 -0.73
N SER A 50 1.70 -21.11 -1.54
CA SER A 50 2.24 -19.81 -1.07
C SER A 50 1.16 -18.81 -0.70
N ILE A 51 -0.08 -18.98 -1.14
CA ILE A 51 -1.17 -18.02 -0.97
C ILE A 51 -1.42 -17.70 0.50
N ASN A 52 -1.53 -18.72 1.36
CA ASN A 52 -1.78 -18.53 2.79
C ASN A 52 -0.62 -17.79 3.47
N THR A 53 0.61 -18.08 3.09
CA THR A 53 1.80 -17.40 3.62
C THR A 53 1.76 -15.90 3.27
N PHE A 54 1.49 -15.56 2.03
CA PHE A 54 1.36 -14.18 1.60
C PHE A 54 0.16 -13.48 2.26
N ALA A 55 -0.97 -14.16 2.40
CA ALA A 55 -2.16 -13.61 3.04
C ALA A 55 -1.94 -13.23 4.51
N ILE A 56 -1.04 -13.92 5.20
CA ILE A 56 -0.69 -13.63 6.60
C ILE A 56 0.42 -12.57 6.66
N ILE A 57 1.50 -12.71 5.90
CA ILE A 57 2.69 -11.88 6.03
C ILE A 57 2.46 -10.45 5.49
N LEU A 58 1.77 -10.31 4.35
CA LEU A 58 1.56 -9.00 3.71
C LEU A 58 0.89 -7.97 4.62
N PRO A 59 -0.24 -8.27 5.30
CA PRO A 59 -0.86 -7.30 6.19
C PRO A 59 0.06 -6.85 7.33
N TRP A 60 0.89 -7.74 7.87
CA TRP A 60 1.83 -7.38 8.92
C TRP A 60 2.94 -6.45 8.43
N ILE A 61 3.48 -6.68 7.22
CA ILE A 61 4.45 -5.78 6.60
C ILE A 61 3.84 -4.40 6.38
N GLU A 62 2.63 -4.34 5.81
CA GLU A 62 1.90 -3.09 5.59
C GLU A 62 1.62 -2.35 6.89
N HIS A 63 1.22 -3.06 7.93
CA HIS A 63 0.91 -2.50 9.24
C HIS A 63 2.16 -1.90 9.90
N CYS A 64 3.24 -2.67 9.97
CA CYS A 64 4.51 -2.20 10.55
C CYS A 64 5.08 -1.01 9.77
N ALA A 65 5.14 -1.10 8.44
CA ALA A 65 5.65 -0.01 7.60
C ALA A 65 4.76 1.24 7.70
N GLY A 66 3.44 1.07 7.77
CA GLY A 66 2.49 2.17 7.96
C GLY A 66 2.69 2.88 9.30
N ILE A 67 2.83 2.15 10.40
CA ILE A 67 3.09 2.71 11.73
C ILE A 67 4.42 3.47 11.74
N LEU A 68 5.50 2.86 11.27
CA LEU A 68 6.82 3.48 11.21
C LEU A 68 6.80 4.75 10.36
N LEU A 69 6.01 4.75 9.28
CA LEU A 69 5.84 5.90 8.41
C LEU A 69 5.12 7.05 9.13
N VAL A 70 4.05 6.77 9.88
CA VAL A 70 3.34 7.79 10.68
C VAL A 70 4.27 8.44 11.68
N PHE A 71 5.06 7.65 12.41
CA PHE A 71 6.04 8.16 13.38
C PHE A 71 7.28 8.80 12.74
N GLY A 72 7.44 8.70 11.43
CA GLY A 72 8.58 9.28 10.72
C GLY A 72 9.89 8.53 10.93
N ILE A 73 9.82 7.24 11.22
CA ILE A 73 10.98 6.37 11.36
C ILE A 73 11.29 5.76 10.00
N SER A 74 12.55 5.86 9.54
CA SER A 74 13.01 5.30 8.27
C SER A 74 12.03 5.57 7.11
N VAL A 75 11.68 6.84 6.91
CA VAL A 75 10.62 7.25 5.96
C VAL A 75 10.89 6.75 4.54
N LYS A 76 12.13 6.83 4.08
CA LYS A 76 12.50 6.38 2.72
C LYS A 76 12.30 4.89 2.54
N GLU A 77 12.78 4.10 3.49
CA GLU A 77 12.73 2.63 3.46
C GLU A 77 11.27 2.15 3.53
N ASN A 78 10.50 2.68 4.47
CA ASN A 78 9.09 2.32 4.60
C ASN A 78 8.25 2.78 3.41
N SER A 79 8.50 3.99 2.88
CA SER A 79 7.86 4.46 1.66
C SER A 79 8.23 3.58 0.46
N ALA A 80 9.48 3.11 0.37
CA ALA A 80 9.91 2.20 -0.69
C ALA A 80 9.21 0.83 -0.58
N ILE A 81 9.09 0.28 0.62
CA ILE A 81 8.37 -0.99 0.85
C ILE A 81 6.90 -0.84 0.43
N LEU A 82 6.21 0.19 0.92
CA LEU A 82 4.80 0.41 0.60
C LEU A 82 4.58 0.71 -0.88
N SER A 83 5.46 1.49 -1.51
CA SER A 83 5.40 1.77 -2.96
C SER A 83 5.65 0.51 -3.78
N GLY A 84 6.56 -0.36 -3.34
CA GLY A 84 6.81 -1.66 -3.97
C GLY A 84 5.59 -2.57 -3.91
N LEU A 85 4.91 -2.64 -2.77
CA LEU A 85 3.67 -3.40 -2.61
C LEU A 85 2.56 -2.84 -3.51
N LEU A 86 2.38 -1.52 -3.57
CA LEU A 86 1.42 -0.89 -4.47
C LEU A 86 1.70 -1.23 -5.93
N LEU A 87 2.97 -1.20 -6.34
CA LEU A 87 3.36 -1.54 -7.71
C LEU A 87 2.99 -2.99 -8.04
N VAL A 88 3.28 -3.93 -7.14
CA VAL A 88 2.91 -5.34 -7.31
C VAL A 88 1.39 -5.49 -7.44
N PHE A 89 0.60 -4.80 -6.61
CA PHE A 89 -0.85 -4.83 -6.69
C PHE A 89 -1.37 -4.22 -8.00
N ILE A 90 -0.82 -3.10 -8.46
CA ILE A 90 -1.19 -2.48 -9.74
C ILE A 90 -0.95 -3.45 -10.90
N ILE A 91 0.21 -4.12 -10.93
CA ILE A 91 0.55 -5.10 -11.96
C ILE A 91 -0.41 -6.29 -11.89
N ALA A 92 -0.71 -6.81 -10.70
CA ALA A 92 -1.64 -7.92 -10.52
C ALA A 92 -3.06 -7.58 -11.02
N ILE A 93 -3.55 -6.39 -10.68
CA ILE A 93 -4.85 -5.89 -11.15
C ILE A 93 -4.85 -5.73 -12.68
N ALA A 94 -3.80 -5.13 -13.25
CA ALA A 94 -3.70 -4.92 -14.69
C ALA A 94 -3.71 -6.25 -15.48
N ILE A 95 -2.96 -7.25 -15.01
CA ILE A 95 -2.95 -8.59 -15.61
C ILE A 95 -4.32 -9.24 -15.51
N SER A 96 -5.00 -9.11 -14.37
CA SER A 96 -6.33 -9.69 -14.15
C SER A 96 -7.38 -9.05 -15.04
N LEU A 97 -7.34 -7.74 -15.22
CA LEU A 97 -8.22 -7.02 -16.17
C LEU A 97 -7.95 -7.44 -17.61
N ALA A 98 -6.69 -7.58 -18.00
CA ALA A 98 -6.31 -8.05 -19.34
C ALA A 98 -6.80 -9.48 -19.64
N ARG A 99 -6.92 -10.30 -18.58
CA ARG A 99 -7.50 -11.66 -18.68
C ARG A 99 -9.03 -11.69 -18.62
N GLY A 100 -9.69 -10.54 -18.48
CA GLY A 100 -11.15 -10.45 -18.38
C GLY A 100 -11.71 -11.01 -17.05
N LEU A 101 -10.88 -11.12 -16.00
CA LEU A 101 -11.30 -11.59 -14.70
C LEU A 101 -12.05 -10.49 -13.94
N ASN A 102 -13.28 -10.77 -13.53
CA ASN A 102 -14.12 -9.85 -12.76
C ASN A 102 -14.05 -10.25 -11.28
N ILE A 103 -12.98 -9.89 -10.62
CA ILE A 103 -12.67 -10.31 -9.23
C ILE A 103 -12.55 -9.11 -8.30
N ASP A 104 -12.70 -9.34 -6.99
CA ASP A 104 -12.49 -8.32 -5.98
C ASP A 104 -10.99 -8.03 -5.78
N CYS A 105 -10.64 -6.75 -5.65
CA CYS A 105 -9.24 -6.34 -5.57
C CYS A 105 -8.51 -6.88 -4.34
N GLY A 106 -9.19 -7.01 -3.19
CA GLY A 106 -8.56 -7.39 -1.93
C GLY A 106 -7.56 -6.38 -1.37
N CYS A 107 -7.34 -5.24 -2.07
CA CYS A 107 -6.31 -4.25 -1.70
C CYS A 107 -6.59 -3.58 -0.35
N PHE A 108 -7.87 -3.30 -0.05
CA PHE A 108 -8.33 -2.66 1.18
C PHE A 108 -9.26 -3.56 2.00
N GLY A 109 -9.15 -4.89 1.85
CA GLY A 109 -10.04 -5.86 2.46
C GLY A 109 -11.44 -5.87 1.86
N THR A 110 -12.30 -6.73 2.39
CA THR A 110 -13.68 -6.91 1.91
C THR A 110 -14.63 -5.80 2.38
N ALA A 111 -14.25 -5.06 3.43
CA ALA A 111 -15.08 -4.04 4.06
C ALA A 111 -15.52 -2.90 3.11
N LEU A 112 -14.78 -2.65 2.04
CA LEU A 112 -15.08 -1.64 1.03
C LEU A 112 -15.53 -2.24 -0.31
N GLY A 113 -15.78 -3.54 -0.39
CA GLY A 113 -16.51 -4.29 -1.41
C GLY A 113 -16.46 -3.75 -2.84
N SER A 114 -15.29 -3.32 -3.33
CA SER A 114 -15.20 -2.73 -4.67
C SER A 114 -14.63 -3.72 -5.66
N LYS A 115 -15.43 -4.03 -6.67
CA LYS A 115 -15.01 -4.81 -7.82
C LYS A 115 -13.79 -4.19 -8.48
N LEU A 116 -12.93 -5.03 -9.06
CA LEU A 116 -11.83 -4.58 -9.91
C LEU A 116 -12.34 -3.55 -10.92
N GLY A 117 -11.78 -2.38 -10.91
CA GLY A 117 -12.11 -1.32 -11.83
C GLY A 117 -10.94 -0.35 -12.00
N ILE A 118 -11.03 0.44 -13.04
CA ILE A 118 -10.09 1.53 -13.34
C ILE A 118 -9.93 2.46 -12.14
N GLN A 119 -10.99 2.67 -11.36
CA GLN A 119 -10.96 3.48 -10.15
C GLN A 119 -9.93 2.97 -9.13
N LYS A 120 -9.85 1.64 -8.89
CA LYS A 120 -8.87 1.06 -7.96
C LYS A 120 -7.43 1.20 -8.44
N ILE A 121 -7.21 1.07 -9.73
CA ILE A 121 -5.90 1.34 -10.34
C ILE A 121 -5.51 2.81 -10.10
N LEU A 122 -6.43 3.75 -10.32
CA LEU A 122 -6.18 5.17 -10.12
C LEU A 122 -5.86 5.50 -8.66
N GLU A 123 -6.62 4.96 -7.70
CA GLU A 123 -6.36 5.14 -6.27
C GLU A 123 -4.95 4.64 -5.90
N ASN A 124 -4.57 3.44 -6.37
CA ASN A 124 -3.26 2.87 -6.12
C ASN A 124 -2.13 3.67 -6.80
N ILE A 125 -2.36 4.19 -8.02
CA ILE A 125 -1.38 5.04 -8.71
C ILE A 125 -1.16 6.35 -7.95
N VAL A 126 -2.22 6.98 -7.46
CA VAL A 126 -2.11 8.21 -6.65
C VAL A 126 -1.27 7.95 -5.39
N LEU A 127 -1.56 6.86 -4.66
CA LEU A 127 -0.78 6.48 -3.48
C LEU A 127 0.68 6.17 -3.83
N LEU A 128 0.93 5.51 -4.97
CA LEU A 128 2.27 5.22 -5.46
C LEU A 128 3.05 6.51 -5.75
N ILE A 129 2.44 7.47 -6.44
CA ILE A 129 3.08 8.76 -6.73
C ILE A 129 3.41 9.50 -5.44
N LEU A 130 2.50 9.53 -4.47
CA LEU A 130 2.74 10.15 -3.17
C LEU A 130 3.86 9.45 -2.40
N GLY A 131 3.93 8.12 -2.45
CA GLY A 131 5.02 7.34 -1.86
C GLY A 131 6.38 7.65 -2.50
N LEU A 132 6.43 7.77 -3.84
CA LEU A 132 7.65 8.16 -4.56
C LEU A 132 8.10 9.59 -4.24
N ILE A 133 7.15 10.50 -4.03
CA ILE A 133 7.45 11.87 -3.57
C ILE A 133 8.12 11.83 -2.19
N LEU A 134 7.64 11.01 -1.27
CA LEU A 134 8.26 10.84 0.05
C LEU A 134 9.67 10.27 -0.03
N ILE A 135 9.94 9.35 -0.95
CA ILE A 135 11.28 8.79 -1.16
C ILE A 135 12.25 9.89 -1.64
N LYS A 136 11.79 10.76 -2.54
CA LYS A 136 12.63 11.78 -3.16
C LYS A 136 12.79 13.04 -2.30
N PHE A 137 11.71 13.51 -1.68
CA PHE A 137 11.63 14.80 -0.98
C PHE A 137 11.46 14.64 0.53
N ASP A 138 11.99 13.58 1.10
CA ASP A 138 11.88 13.29 2.51
C ASP A 138 12.10 14.50 3.41
N SER A 139 11.12 14.83 4.26
CA SER A 139 11.22 15.93 5.20
C SER A 139 11.65 15.44 6.59
N LYS A 140 12.64 16.11 7.16
CA LYS A 140 13.09 15.89 8.55
C LYS A 140 12.06 16.36 9.60
N PHE A 141 10.94 16.91 9.18
CA PHE A 141 9.92 17.47 10.07
C PHE A 141 9.07 16.36 10.70
N LEU A 142 8.88 16.45 12.01
CA LEU A 142 8.15 15.45 12.81
C LEU A 142 8.72 14.01 12.72
N ARG A 143 10.03 13.88 12.63
CA ARG A 143 10.73 12.60 12.74
C ARG A 143 11.11 12.33 14.19
N ILE A 144 10.89 11.10 14.65
CA ILE A 144 11.35 10.65 15.97
C ILE A 144 12.83 10.27 15.91
N THR A 145 13.32 9.79 14.77
CA THR A 145 14.72 9.36 14.62
C THR A 145 15.48 10.30 13.70
N LYS A 146 16.57 10.90 14.20
CA LYS A 146 17.59 11.53 13.37
C LYS A 146 18.34 10.43 12.63
N GLN A 147 18.15 10.33 11.32
CA GLN A 147 19.12 9.67 10.46
C GLN A 147 20.11 10.73 10.02
N ASP A 148 21.34 10.66 10.53
CA ASP A 148 22.47 11.44 10.05
C ASP A 148 22.87 10.96 8.65
#